data_ab69b214aab913ba88aed4052962be1c
#
_entry.id   ab69b214aab913ba88aed4052962be1c
#
_cell.length_a   1.000
_cell.length_b   1.000
_cell.length_c   1.000
_cell.angle_alpha   90.00
_cell.angle_beta   90.00
_cell.angle_gamma   90.00
#
_symmetry.space_group_name_H-M   'P 1'
#
loop_
_entity.id
_entity.type
_entity.pdbx_description
1 polymer ?
#
loop_
_entity_poly.entity_id
_entity_poly.type
_entity_poly.pdbx_seq_one_letter_code
_entity_poly.pdbx_strand_id
1 'polypeptide(L)'
;MLFRSRVGRYKLNRKLGEEVAKLSALYGLSPEQLDLPTDNREVLTKCEVLAAVSYMLHLLGQEPGYYLDDQDHFANRRVRSVGELIQNQVRIGLSRMERVVRERMTTQDVESITPQTLINIRPVVAAIKEFFGTSQLSQFMDQVNPLSGLTHRRRLSALGPGGLSRERAGFEVRDVHFSHYGRMCPIETPEGPNIGLIGALSTYARVNEFGFIETPYRKVVNGKVTNEIVYMAADEEEKHVVAQANTPINKDGSLKAARVHVRRSPQKATLDDLRKMLEAETFFGATTDIASVTPEEVDLIDVSPKQIVSVGTALIPFLEHDDANRALMGANMQRQAVPLIRAEAPYVGTGIEKRAALDGADVILAEEDGEVVEITGEAIVMRYAGQSKKAEHKLMKFHRSNQDTCINQIVRVKEGDRVKKGQLLADGPSTDDGELALGKNLLVAFMPWEGYNFEDAIILSDRVVRDRKSTRLNSSHVALSRMPSSA
;
A
#
# COMPACT_ATOMS: atom_id res chain seq x y z
N MET A 1 20.99 -16.60 5.68
CA MET A 1 20.72 -15.38 6.48
C MET A 1 19.28 -15.24 6.91
N LEU A 2 18.31 -15.70 6.15
CA LEU A 2 16.89 -15.55 6.48
C LEU A 2 16.48 -16.18 7.82
N PHE A 3 17.03 -17.33 8.17
CA PHE A 3 16.72 -18.05 9.42
C PHE A 3 17.11 -17.30 10.72
N ARG A 4 18.02 -16.31 10.66
CA ARG A 4 18.41 -15.48 11.82
C ARG A 4 17.48 -14.30 12.07
N SER A 5 16.61 -13.97 11.13
CA SER A 5 15.64 -12.90 11.27
C SER A 5 14.31 -13.42 11.81
N ARG A 6 13.54 -12.60 12.53
CA ARG A 6 12.16 -12.94 12.95
C ARG A 6 11.31 -13.43 11.78
N VAL A 7 11.43 -12.76 10.62
CA VAL A 7 10.71 -13.11 9.39
C VAL A 7 11.13 -14.47 8.86
N GLY A 8 12.45 -14.77 8.83
CA GLY A 8 12.97 -16.06 8.39
C GLY A 8 12.50 -17.20 9.30
N ARG A 9 12.47 -16.97 10.62
CA ARG A 9 11.90 -17.91 11.58
C ARG A 9 10.42 -18.16 11.38
N TYR A 10 9.65 -17.12 11.23
CA TYR A 10 8.21 -17.22 10.95
C TYR A 10 7.96 -18.09 9.72
N LYS A 11 8.65 -17.84 8.61
CA LYS A 11 8.50 -18.60 7.37
C LYS A 11 8.97 -20.07 7.52
N LEU A 12 10.08 -20.30 8.18
CA LEU A 12 10.63 -21.62 8.40
C LEU A 12 9.67 -22.47 9.25
N ASN A 13 9.19 -21.91 10.35
CA ASN A 13 8.24 -22.59 11.23
C ASN A 13 6.94 -22.93 10.50
N ARG A 14 6.47 -22.03 9.65
CA ARG A 14 5.24 -22.22 8.89
C ARG A 14 5.36 -23.29 7.81
N LYS A 15 6.49 -23.34 7.10
CA LYS A 15 6.72 -24.31 6.02
C LYS A 15 7.14 -25.68 6.53
N LEU A 16 8.05 -25.73 7.47
CA LEU A 16 8.65 -26.98 7.96
C LEU A 16 8.07 -27.47 9.28
N GLY A 17 7.17 -26.70 9.94
CA GLY A 17 6.63 -27.08 11.24
C GLY A 17 5.92 -28.44 11.24
N GLU A 18 5.13 -28.74 10.22
CA GLU A 18 4.45 -30.02 10.06
C GLU A 18 5.46 -31.17 9.83
N GLU A 19 6.50 -30.93 9.05
CA GLU A 19 7.52 -31.91 8.78
C GLU A 19 8.40 -32.20 10.00
N VAL A 20 8.72 -31.17 10.78
CA VAL A 20 9.39 -31.31 12.08
C VAL A 20 8.51 -32.13 13.04
N ALA A 21 7.20 -31.91 13.08
CA ALA A 21 6.28 -32.69 13.91
C ALA A 21 6.20 -34.16 13.47
N LYS A 22 6.15 -34.44 12.17
CA LYS A 22 6.19 -35.81 11.62
C LYS A 22 7.49 -36.56 11.99
N LEU A 23 8.64 -35.92 11.80
CA LEU A 23 9.93 -36.49 12.19
C LEU A 23 10.03 -36.73 13.69
N SER A 24 9.47 -35.81 14.50
CA SER A 24 9.37 -35.97 15.94
C SER A 24 8.62 -37.23 16.33
N ALA A 25 7.46 -37.41 15.76
CA ALA A 25 6.64 -38.60 16.01
C ALA A 25 7.32 -39.89 15.56
N LEU A 26 8.00 -39.84 14.40
CA LEU A 26 8.70 -41.01 13.85
C LEU A 26 9.89 -41.49 14.71
N TYR A 27 10.66 -40.54 15.24
CA TYR A 27 11.85 -40.81 16.04
C TYR A 27 11.60 -40.89 17.56
N GLY A 28 10.34 -40.71 18.00
CA GLY A 28 9.95 -40.73 19.41
C GLY A 28 10.62 -39.66 20.27
N LEU A 29 10.99 -38.54 19.64
CA LEU A 29 11.65 -37.45 20.32
C LEU A 29 10.61 -36.56 21.02
N SER A 30 10.85 -36.23 22.29
CA SER A 30 9.96 -35.25 22.98
C SER A 30 10.12 -33.85 22.40
N PRO A 31 9.09 -32.99 22.47
CA PRO A 31 9.20 -31.58 22.03
C PRO A 31 10.38 -30.83 22.66
N GLU A 32 10.77 -31.18 23.87
CA GLU A 32 11.91 -30.60 24.58
C GLU A 32 13.26 -31.08 24.01
N GLN A 33 13.32 -32.32 23.54
CA GLN A 33 14.51 -32.90 22.91
C GLN A 33 14.70 -32.45 21.46
N LEU A 34 13.61 -32.06 20.81
CA LEU A 34 13.62 -31.57 19.44
C LEU A 34 14.12 -30.15 19.31
N ASP A 35 14.29 -29.44 20.42
CA ASP A 35 14.66 -28.04 20.32
C ASP A 35 13.72 -27.28 19.37
N LEU A 36 12.40 -27.51 19.52
CA LEU A 36 11.39 -26.88 18.68
C LEU A 36 11.65 -25.39 18.59
N PRO A 37 11.62 -24.82 17.38
CA PRO A 37 11.97 -23.42 17.19
C PRO A 37 11.00 -22.53 17.98
N THR A 38 11.49 -21.96 19.07
CA THR A 38 10.82 -20.82 19.68
C THR A 38 11.12 -19.61 18.81
N ASP A 39 10.18 -18.69 18.67
CA ASP A 39 10.25 -17.51 17.78
C ASP A 39 11.53 -16.65 17.96
N ASN A 40 12.31 -16.87 18.98
CA ASN A 40 13.48 -16.06 19.36
C ASN A 40 14.84 -16.73 19.06
N ARG A 41 14.89 -17.90 18.44
CA ARG A 41 16.17 -18.56 18.17
C ARG A 41 16.83 -18.04 16.90
N GLU A 42 18.10 -17.70 16.99
CA GLU A 42 18.91 -17.19 15.87
C GLU A 42 19.69 -18.30 15.13
N VAL A 43 19.59 -19.56 15.58
CA VAL A 43 20.39 -20.67 15.07
C VAL A 43 19.48 -21.79 14.54
N LEU A 44 19.87 -22.43 13.43
CA LEU A 44 19.21 -23.63 12.91
C LEU A 44 19.47 -24.82 13.82
N THR A 45 18.44 -25.61 14.09
CA THR A 45 18.54 -26.88 14.80
C THR A 45 18.81 -28.01 13.83
N LYS A 46 19.35 -29.15 14.33
CA LYS A 46 19.57 -30.36 13.52
C LYS A 46 18.24 -30.89 12.94
N CYS A 47 17.15 -30.77 13.71
CA CYS A 47 15.84 -31.24 13.26
C CYS A 47 15.29 -30.40 12.10
N GLU A 48 15.51 -29.07 12.10
CA GLU A 48 15.10 -28.21 11.00
C GLU A 48 15.87 -28.53 9.70
N VAL A 49 17.16 -28.88 9.82
CA VAL A 49 17.95 -29.31 8.67
C VAL A 49 17.44 -30.65 8.13
N LEU A 50 17.14 -31.60 9.02
CA LEU A 50 16.58 -32.92 8.62
C LEU A 50 15.19 -32.73 8.00
N ALA A 51 14.33 -31.87 8.56
CA ALA A 51 13.02 -31.57 8.01
C ALA A 51 13.10 -30.93 6.61
N ALA A 52 14.07 -30.07 6.38
CA ALA A 52 14.28 -29.47 5.06
C ALA A 52 14.73 -30.57 4.03
N VAL A 53 15.61 -31.47 4.41
CA VAL A 53 16.02 -32.56 3.55
C VAL A 53 14.86 -33.55 3.30
N SER A 54 14.09 -33.89 4.33
CA SER A 54 12.89 -34.73 4.20
C SER A 54 11.87 -34.09 3.25
N TYR A 55 11.57 -32.82 3.41
CA TYR A 55 10.69 -32.07 2.50
C TYR A 55 11.18 -32.13 1.05
N MET A 56 12.48 -31.98 0.82
CA MET A 56 13.07 -32.08 -0.52
C MET A 56 12.92 -33.47 -1.11
N LEU A 57 13.10 -34.55 -0.30
CA LEU A 57 12.95 -35.91 -0.76
C LEU A 57 11.51 -36.25 -1.14
N HIS A 58 10.54 -35.83 -0.32
CA HIS A 58 9.11 -35.98 -0.62
C HIS A 58 8.71 -35.19 -1.87
N LEU A 59 9.27 -33.98 -2.05
CA LEU A 59 9.06 -33.16 -3.26
C LEU A 59 9.61 -33.86 -4.50
N LEU A 60 10.81 -34.48 -4.43
CA LEU A 60 11.41 -35.27 -5.51
C LEU A 60 10.61 -36.55 -5.80
N GLY A 61 10.01 -37.14 -4.76
CA GLY A 61 9.13 -38.30 -4.87
C GLY A 61 7.73 -37.96 -5.39
N GLN A 62 7.42 -36.67 -5.64
CA GLN A 62 6.11 -36.17 -6.09
C GLN A 62 4.97 -36.57 -5.15
N GLU A 63 5.24 -36.62 -3.85
CA GLU A 63 4.22 -36.96 -2.87
C GLU A 63 3.20 -35.85 -2.74
N PRO A 64 1.89 -36.16 -2.59
CA PRO A 64 0.85 -35.14 -2.43
C PRO A 64 1.07 -34.32 -1.14
N GLY A 65 0.91 -33.00 -1.26
CA GLY A 65 1.12 -32.05 -0.15
C GLY A 65 2.48 -31.36 -0.16
N TYR A 66 3.42 -31.79 -0.99
CA TYR A 66 4.72 -31.16 -1.20
C TYR A 66 4.76 -30.43 -2.53
N TYR A 67 5.10 -29.13 -2.51
CA TYR A 67 5.06 -28.26 -3.68
C TYR A 67 6.21 -27.26 -3.69
N LEU A 68 6.49 -26.75 -4.87
CA LEU A 68 7.45 -25.68 -5.07
C LEU A 68 6.88 -24.33 -4.64
N ASP A 69 7.76 -23.48 -4.13
CA ASP A 69 7.36 -22.12 -3.78
C ASP A 69 7.25 -21.26 -5.04
N ASP A 70 6.11 -20.62 -5.19
CA ASP A 70 5.92 -19.56 -6.15
C ASP A 70 6.58 -18.27 -5.63
N GLN A 71 7.57 -17.75 -6.38
CA GLN A 71 8.35 -16.58 -5.99
C GLN A 71 7.55 -15.28 -6.10
N ASP A 72 6.54 -15.22 -6.97
CA ASP A 72 5.73 -14.03 -7.19
C ASP A 72 4.52 -13.94 -6.25
N HIS A 73 4.25 -15.02 -5.52
CA HIS A 73 3.18 -15.06 -4.53
C HIS A 73 3.46 -14.12 -3.33
N PHE A 74 2.46 -13.34 -2.88
CA PHE A 74 2.62 -12.43 -1.73
C PHE A 74 2.88 -13.12 -0.39
N ALA A 75 2.71 -14.43 -0.32
CA ALA A 75 3.24 -15.22 0.79
C ALA A 75 4.77 -15.22 0.84
N ASN A 76 5.45 -15.03 -0.29
CA ASN A 76 6.91 -15.08 -0.45
C ASN A 76 7.51 -13.68 -0.70
N ARG A 77 6.69 -12.72 -1.13
CA ARG A 77 7.07 -11.31 -1.33
C ARG A 77 6.60 -10.48 -0.15
N ARG A 78 7.52 -9.85 0.55
CA ARG A 78 7.20 -8.99 1.69
C ARG A 78 7.59 -7.54 1.43
N VAL A 79 6.93 -6.64 2.09
CA VAL A 79 7.23 -5.20 2.09
C VAL A 79 8.25 -4.89 3.17
N ARG A 80 9.29 -4.16 2.82
CA ARG A 80 10.19 -3.53 3.78
C ARG A 80 9.73 -2.10 4.01
N SER A 81 9.17 -1.85 5.19
CA SER A 81 8.71 -0.52 5.58
C SER A 81 9.86 0.45 5.81
N VAL A 82 9.56 1.75 5.88
CA VAL A 82 10.53 2.82 6.14
C VAL A 82 11.29 2.57 7.43
N GLY A 83 10.61 2.11 8.49
CA GLY A 83 11.25 1.79 9.78
C GLY A 83 12.34 0.73 9.67
N GLU A 84 12.12 -0.35 8.93
CA GLU A 84 13.12 -1.40 8.68
C GLU A 84 14.32 -0.87 7.88
N LEU A 85 14.06 -0.04 6.86
CA LEU A 85 15.13 0.56 6.05
C LEU A 85 16.03 1.47 6.89
N ILE A 86 15.45 2.32 7.74
CA ILE A 86 16.20 3.20 8.63
C ILE A 86 16.94 2.38 9.70
N GLN A 87 16.30 1.36 10.29
CA GLN A 87 16.93 0.47 11.25
C GLN A 87 18.20 -0.18 10.68
N ASN A 88 18.17 -0.62 9.42
CA ASN A 88 19.33 -1.18 8.76
C ASN A 88 20.46 -0.16 8.60
N GLN A 89 20.17 1.11 8.30
CA GLN A 89 21.18 2.16 8.23
C GLN A 89 21.78 2.49 9.59
N VAL A 90 20.96 2.57 10.62
CA VAL A 90 21.45 2.75 12.01
C VAL A 90 22.36 1.58 12.41
N ARG A 91 21.97 0.34 12.08
CA ARG A 91 22.80 -0.86 12.37
C ARG A 91 24.16 -0.78 11.67
N ILE A 92 24.19 -0.38 10.39
CA ILE A 92 25.44 -0.18 9.63
C ILE A 92 26.29 0.91 10.29
N GLY A 93 25.70 2.03 10.67
CA GLY A 93 26.36 3.13 11.35
C GLY A 93 26.95 2.71 12.71
N LEU A 94 26.19 1.97 13.50
CA LEU A 94 26.64 1.42 14.80
C LEU A 94 27.77 0.41 14.63
N SER A 95 27.71 -0.49 13.65
CA SER A 95 28.81 -1.44 13.37
C SER A 95 30.10 -0.73 12.92
N ARG A 96 29.98 0.33 12.13
CA ARG A 96 31.13 1.18 11.78
C ARG A 96 31.70 1.89 13.02
N MET A 97 30.83 2.41 13.88
CA MET A 97 31.23 3.05 15.14
C MET A 97 31.91 2.06 16.09
N GLU A 98 31.36 0.86 16.28
CA GLU A 98 31.96 -0.21 17.10
C GLU A 98 33.38 -0.53 16.63
N ARG A 99 33.61 -0.66 15.33
CA ARG A 99 34.94 -0.92 14.75
C ARG A 99 35.93 0.17 15.14
N VAL A 100 35.54 1.45 15.01
CA VAL A 100 36.37 2.58 15.37
C VAL A 100 36.65 2.63 16.90
N VAL A 101 35.65 2.33 17.72
CA VAL A 101 35.81 2.26 19.17
C VAL A 101 36.80 1.15 19.54
N ARG A 102 36.67 -0.05 18.95
CA ARG A 102 37.58 -1.16 19.18
C ARG A 102 39.02 -0.85 18.79
N GLU A 103 39.23 -0.18 17.67
CA GLU A 103 40.51 0.28 17.18
C GLU A 103 41.14 1.31 18.18
N ARG A 104 40.37 2.28 18.63
CA ARG A 104 40.82 3.28 19.61
C ARG A 104 41.19 2.66 20.97
N MET A 105 40.41 1.67 21.43
CA MET A 105 40.70 0.96 22.67
C MET A 105 42.04 0.20 22.64
N THR A 106 42.49 -0.22 21.46
CA THR A 106 43.79 -0.89 21.29
C THR A 106 44.95 0.06 21.09
N THR A 107 44.70 1.28 20.65
CA THR A 107 45.76 2.24 20.27
C THR A 107 45.97 3.37 21.29
N GLN A 108 45.02 3.62 22.18
CA GLN A 108 45.12 4.72 23.18
C GLN A 108 45.54 4.20 24.55
N ASP A 109 46.24 5.07 25.32
CA ASP A 109 46.65 4.75 26.69
C ASP A 109 45.42 4.61 27.60
N VAL A 110 45.44 3.54 28.42
CA VAL A 110 44.32 3.16 29.28
C VAL A 110 43.95 4.25 30.30
N GLU A 111 44.95 5.05 30.75
CA GLU A 111 44.72 6.11 31.73
C GLU A 111 43.97 7.33 31.20
N SER A 112 43.99 7.55 29.88
CA SER A 112 43.35 8.68 29.21
C SER A 112 41.97 8.36 28.58
N ILE A 113 41.53 7.09 28.62
CA ILE A 113 40.30 6.62 27.97
C ILE A 113 39.06 7.07 28.74
N THR A 114 38.20 7.83 28.08
CA THR A 114 36.85 8.14 28.53
C THR A 114 35.82 7.75 27.47
N PRO A 115 34.56 7.46 27.84
CA PRO A 115 33.51 7.16 26.84
C PRO A 115 33.37 8.26 25.78
N GLN A 116 33.58 9.50 26.13
CA GLN A 116 33.48 10.65 25.23
C GLN A 116 34.62 10.71 24.20
N THR A 117 35.84 10.25 24.55
CA THR A 117 36.98 10.19 23.64
C THR A 117 36.89 8.98 22.67
N LEU A 118 36.28 7.88 23.13
CA LEU A 118 36.13 6.67 22.35
C LEU A 118 34.96 6.74 21.34
N ILE A 119 33.81 7.24 21.78
CA ILE A 119 32.59 7.22 20.99
C ILE A 119 32.57 8.37 19.99
N ASN A 120 32.47 8.03 18.71
CA ASN A 120 32.31 8.99 17.63
C ASN A 120 30.97 8.74 16.92
N ILE A 121 30.04 9.69 16.97
CA ILE A 121 28.71 9.59 16.36
C ILE A 121 28.71 9.81 14.84
N ARG A 122 29.82 10.33 14.27
CA ARG A 122 29.90 10.67 12.83
C ARG A 122 29.54 9.50 11.88
N PRO A 123 29.97 8.25 12.11
CA PRO A 123 29.60 7.13 11.25
C PRO A 123 28.09 6.86 11.19
N VAL A 124 27.38 7.03 12.31
CA VAL A 124 25.92 6.86 12.37
C VAL A 124 25.22 7.99 11.63
N VAL A 125 25.62 9.23 11.89
CA VAL A 125 25.08 10.41 11.20
C VAL A 125 25.34 10.33 9.68
N ALA A 126 26.55 9.88 9.29
CA ALA A 126 26.91 9.71 7.88
C ALA A 126 26.04 8.67 7.19
N ALA A 127 25.81 7.49 7.82
CA ALA A 127 24.97 6.44 7.26
C ALA A 127 23.51 6.88 7.05
N ILE A 128 22.95 7.63 8.02
CA ILE A 128 21.59 8.17 7.92
C ILE A 128 21.51 9.24 6.83
N LYS A 129 22.47 10.18 6.79
CA LYS A 129 22.52 11.20 5.73
C LYS A 129 22.70 10.60 4.33
N GLU A 130 23.53 9.56 4.21
CA GLU A 130 23.73 8.83 2.96
C GLU A 130 22.40 8.22 2.47
N PHE A 131 21.63 7.58 3.37
CA PHE A 131 20.34 7.01 3.01
C PHE A 131 19.35 8.07 2.50
N PHE A 132 19.15 9.15 3.24
CA PHE A 132 18.20 10.19 2.84
C PHE A 132 18.64 10.99 1.61
N GLY A 133 19.95 11.11 1.36
CA GLY A 133 20.49 11.88 0.22
C GLY A 133 20.66 11.10 -1.06
N THR A 134 20.94 9.79 -0.99
CA THR A 134 21.34 9.01 -2.17
C THR A 134 20.51 7.75 -2.44
N SER A 135 19.67 7.33 -1.50
CA SER A 135 18.84 6.13 -1.69
C SER A 135 17.74 6.36 -2.73
N GLN A 136 17.57 5.41 -3.65
CA GLN A 136 16.47 5.39 -4.62
C GLN A 136 15.09 5.35 -3.95
N LEU A 137 15.00 4.84 -2.73
CA LEU A 137 13.73 4.73 -1.98
C LEU A 137 13.41 6.00 -1.19
N SER A 138 14.38 6.87 -0.95
CA SER A 138 14.16 8.20 -0.40
C SER A 138 13.87 9.15 -1.56
N GLN A 139 12.61 9.53 -1.72
CA GLN A 139 12.13 10.31 -2.85
C GLN A 139 11.56 11.65 -2.38
N PHE A 140 11.63 12.64 -3.27
CA PHE A 140 10.94 13.90 -3.08
C PHE A 140 9.43 13.66 -3.12
N MET A 141 8.69 14.08 -2.09
CA MET A 141 7.28 13.77 -1.96
C MET A 141 6.46 14.49 -3.02
N ASP A 142 5.58 13.77 -3.70
CA ASP A 142 4.59 14.33 -4.60
C ASP A 142 3.54 15.10 -3.80
N GLN A 143 3.43 16.41 -4.03
CA GLN A 143 2.54 17.33 -3.33
C GLN A 143 1.73 18.21 -4.29
N VAL A 144 1.41 17.70 -5.48
CA VAL A 144 0.58 18.43 -6.45
C VAL A 144 -0.81 18.68 -5.85
N ASN A 145 -1.40 17.65 -5.26
CA ASN A 145 -2.69 17.67 -4.58
C ASN A 145 -2.71 16.64 -3.43
N PRO A 146 -3.69 16.63 -2.53
CA PRO A 146 -3.75 15.70 -1.40
C PRO A 146 -3.71 14.22 -1.81
N LEU A 147 -4.36 13.87 -2.93
CA LEU A 147 -4.36 12.51 -3.47
C LEU A 147 -2.96 12.07 -3.91
N SER A 148 -2.20 12.96 -4.56
CA SER A 148 -0.83 12.70 -5.00
C SER A 148 0.07 12.32 -3.81
N GLY A 149 0.00 13.08 -2.71
CA GLY A 149 0.74 12.79 -1.48
C GLY A 149 0.32 11.48 -0.82
N LEU A 150 -0.98 11.19 -0.79
CA LEU A 150 -1.53 9.98 -0.20
C LEU A 150 -1.10 8.73 -0.98
N THR A 151 -1.24 8.74 -2.30
CA THR A 151 -0.86 7.61 -3.17
C THR A 151 0.64 7.39 -3.20
N HIS A 152 1.45 8.45 -3.13
CA HIS A 152 2.91 8.33 -3.05
C HIS A 152 3.35 7.58 -1.79
N ARG A 153 2.75 7.88 -0.63
CA ARG A 153 3.04 7.19 0.64
C ARG A 153 2.60 5.72 0.65
N ARG A 154 1.61 5.36 -0.17
CA ARG A 154 1.07 3.99 -0.31
C ARG A 154 1.68 3.22 -1.48
N ARG A 155 2.74 3.73 -2.09
CA ARG A 155 3.42 3.11 -3.25
C ARG A 155 4.26 1.92 -2.83
N LEU A 156 4.17 0.83 -3.58
CA LEU A 156 4.97 -0.38 -3.44
C LEU A 156 5.97 -0.45 -4.61
N SER A 157 7.25 -0.49 -4.30
CA SER A 157 8.31 -0.56 -5.33
C SER A 157 9.05 -1.90 -5.23
N ALA A 158 9.19 -2.60 -6.36
CA ALA A 158 10.05 -3.77 -6.46
C ALA A 158 11.53 -3.41 -6.71
N LEU A 159 11.80 -2.13 -6.98
CA LEU A 159 13.12 -1.61 -7.28
C LEU A 159 13.86 -1.17 -6.01
N GLY A 160 15.17 -0.99 -6.13
CA GLY A 160 16.01 -0.42 -5.07
C GLY A 160 16.91 -1.42 -4.37
N PRO A 161 17.58 -1.03 -3.28
CA PRO A 161 18.55 -1.86 -2.57
C PRO A 161 17.93 -3.17 -2.05
N GLY A 162 18.42 -4.31 -2.55
CA GLY A 162 17.90 -5.64 -2.25
C GLY A 162 16.60 -6.00 -2.97
N GLY A 163 16.17 -5.20 -3.94
CA GLY A 163 15.10 -5.48 -4.89
C GLY A 163 15.65 -5.85 -6.28
N LEU A 164 14.79 -5.70 -7.29
CA LEU A 164 15.10 -5.99 -8.69
C LEU A 164 15.74 -4.79 -9.40
N SER A 165 16.49 -5.05 -10.45
CA SER A 165 16.86 -4.02 -11.46
C SER A 165 15.87 -4.09 -12.63
N ARG A 166 15.64 -2.95 -13.31
CA ARG A 166 14.70 -2.86 -14.43
C ARG A 166 15.03 -3.84 -15.55
N GLU A 167 16.31 -4.02 -15.82
CA GLU A 167 16.81 -4.87 -16.92
C GLU A 167 16.65 -6.36 -16.61
N ARG A 168 16.65 -6.76 -15.32
CA ARG A 168 16.51 -8.14 -14.87
C ARG A 168 15.07 -8.55 -14.57
N ALA A 169 14.14 -7.60 -14.59
CA ALA A 169 12.74 -7.86 -14.34
C ALA A 169 12.06 -8.36 -15.61
N GLY A 170 11.78 -9.66 -15.69
CA GLY A 170 10.99 -10.31 -16.74
C GLY A 170 9.51 -9.92 -16.70
N PHE A 171 8.72 -10.50 -17.60
CA PHE A 171 7.27 -10.30 -17.65
C PHE A 171 6.58 -10.86 -16.41
N GLU A 172 7.02 -11.99 -15.89
CA GLU A 172 6.43 -12.69 -14.74
C GLU A 172 6.29 -11.78 -13.50
N VAL A 173 7.34 -11.03 -13.18
CA VAL A 173 7.35 -10.11 -12.02
C VAL A 173 6.46 -8.88 -12.26
N ARG A 174 6.16 -8.53 -13.51
CA ARG A 174 5.35 -7.37 -13.91
C ARG A 174 3.87 -7.69 -14.04
N ASP A 175 3.53 -8.96 -14.15
CA ASP A 175 2.15 -9.42 -14.30
C ASP A 175 1.35 -9.30 -12.99
N VAL A 176 0.04 -9.34 -13.13
CA VAL A 176 -0.89 -9.39 -12.00
C VAL A 176 -1.04 -10.84 -11.55
N HIS A 177 -0.54 -11.13 -10.36
CA HIS A 177 -0.67 -12.44 -9.74
C HIS A 177 -1.99 -12.55 -8.96
N PHE A 178 -2.59 -13.73 -8.84
CA PHE A 178 -3.85 -13.90 -8.11
C PHE A 178 -3.75 -13.47 -6.64
N SER A 179 -2.58 -13.64 -6.00
CA SER A 179 -2.33 -13.19 -4.62
C SER A 179 -2.34 -11.66 -4.44
N HIS A 180 -2.39 -10.89 -5.54
CA HIS A 180 -2.53 -9.44 -5.51
C HIS A 180 -3.93 -9.00 -5.04
N TYR A 181 -4.91 -9.89 -5.13
CA TYR A 181 -6.29 -9.59 -4.74
C TYR A 181 -6.38 -9.03 -3.31
N GLY A 182 -6.97 -7.85 -3.19
CA GLY A 182 -7.10 -7.15 -1.91
C GLY A 182 -5.80 -6.62 -1.30
N ARG A 183 -4.64 -6.81 -1.92
CA ARG A 183 -3.31 -6.41 -1.43
C ARG A 183 -2.66 -5.34 -2.27
N MET A 184 -2.58 -5.56 -3.57
CA MET A 184 -1.99 -4.63 -4.53
C MET A 184 -2.96 -4.35 -5.65
N CYS A 185 -3.16 -3.08 -5.98
CA CYS A 185 -4.07 -2.68 -7.05
C CYS A 185 -3.58 -3.21 -8.40
N PRO A 186 -4.42 -3.90 -9.17
CA PRO A 186 -4.06 -4.42 -10.48
C PRO A 186 -4.01 -3.33 -11.57
N ILE A 187 -4.57 -2.15 -11.30
CA ILE A 187 -4.76 -1.07 -12.28
C ILE A 187 -3.71 0.03 -12.10
N GLU A 188 -3.48 0.49 -10.86
CA GLU A 188 -2.58 1.62 -10.60
C GLU A 188 -1.11 1.21 -10.68
N THR A 189 -0.48 1.46 -11.82
CA THR A 189 0.94 1.28 -12.08
C THR A 189 1.43 2.38 -13.02
N PRO A 190 2.71 2.78 -13.00
CA PRO A 190 3.24 3.69 -14.00
C PRO A 190 3.20 3.10 -15.42
N GLU A 191 3.10 3.96 -16.40
CA GLU A 191 3.28 3.62 -17.80
C GLU A 191 4.78 3.66 -18.17
N GLY A 192 5.22 2.78 -19.08
CA GLY A 192 6.58 2.75 -19.55
C GLY A 192 7.49 1.73 -18.84
N PRO A 193 8.80 2.01 -18.68
CA PRO A 193 9.79 1.01 -18.22
C PRO A 193 9.55 0.42 -16.85
N ASN A 194 8.81 1.13 -16.00
CA ASN A 194 8.49 0.72 -14.61
C ASN A 194 7.15 0.02 -14.47
N ILE A 195 6.46 -0.29 -15.57
CA ILE A 195 5.16 -0.99 -15.53
C ILE A 195 5.28 -2.30 -14.75
N GLY A 196 4.32 -2.55 -13.85
CA GLY A 196 4.30 -3.74 -12.99
C GLY A 196 5.34 -3.78 -11.87
N LEU A 197 6.41 -2.98 -11.92
CA LEU A 197 7.45 -2.93 -10.89
C LEU A 197 7.13 -1.95 -9.76
N ILE A 198 6.28 -0.99 -10.03
CA ILE A 198 5.78 -0.03 -9.06
C ILE A 198 4.27 -0.16 -9.04
N GLY A 199 3.71 -0.48 -7.90
CA GLY A 199 2.28 -0.59 -7.70
C GLY A 199 1.80 0.21 -6.50
N ALA A 200 0.52 0.13 -6.21
CA ALA A 200 -0.12 0.81 -5.10
C ALA A 200 -0.80 -0.19 -4.16
N LEU A 201 -0.69 0.06 -2.85
CA LEU A 201 -1.37 -0.72 -1.83
C LEU A 201 -2.88 -0.55 -1.96
N SER A 202 -3.63 -1.66 -1.93
CA SER A 202 -5.09 -1.64 -2.00
C SER A 202 -5.71 -0.91 -0.81
N THR A 203 -6.93 -0.42 -0.96
CA THR A 203 -7.59 0.50 -0.03
C THR A 203 -7.67 -0.03 1.40
N TYR A 204 -8.03 -1.30 1.58
CA TYR A 204 -8.19 -1.94 2.90
C TYR A 204 -6.98 -2.76 3.35
N ALA A 205 -5.95 -2.87 2.51
CA ALA A 205 -4.76 -3.63 2.83
C ALA A 205 -3.92 -2.97 3.91
N ARG A 206 -3.30 -3.78 4.74
CA ARG A 206 -2.32 -3.36 5.74
C ARG A 206 -1.09 -4.26 5.69
N VAL A 207 0.01 -3.79 6.24
CA VAL A 207 1.26 -4.55 6.36
C VAL A 207 1.37 -5.04 7.80
N ASN A 208 1.61 -6.34 7.99
CA ASN A 208 1.78 -6.93 9.32
C ASN A 208 3.19 -6.69 9.87
N GLU A 209 3.44 -7.14 11.10
CA GLU A 209 4.74 -6.98 11.79
C GLU A 209 5.92 -7.66 11.07
N PHE A 210 5.65 -8.66 10.25
CA PHE A 210 6.65 -9.39 9.46
C PHE A 210 6.88 -8.78 8.08
N GLY A 211 6.05 -7.81 7.66
CA GLY A 211 6.12 -7.17 6.36
C GLY A 211 5.23 -7.82 5.28
N PHE A 212 4.40 -8.80 5.61
CA PHE A 212 3.43 -9.36 4.66
C PHE A 212 2.18 -8.51 4.59
N ILE A 213 1.61 -8.42 3.40
CA ILE A 213 0.38 -7.65 3.16
C ILE A 213 -0.82 -8.52 3.52
N GLU A 214 -1.66 -8.02 4.41
CA GLU A 214 -2.90 -8.64 4.84
C GLU A 214 -4.11 -7.88 4.29
N THR A 215 -5.18 -8.61 4.05
CA THR A 215 -6.47 -8.06 3.61
C THR A 215 -7.60 -8.53 4.52
N PRO A 216 -8.64 -7.71 4.76
CA PRO A 216 -9.72 -8.06 5.65
C PRO A 216 -10.77 -8.93 4.96
N TYR A 217 -11.29 -9.91 5.70
CA TYR A 217 -12.42 -10.75 5.33
C TYR A 217 -13.42 -10.82 6.48
N ARG A 218 -14.69 -11.03 6.19
CA ARG A 218 -15.69 -11.40 7.17
C ARG A 218 -15.81 -12.91 7.21
N LYS A 219 -15.88 -13.48 8.42
CA LYS A 219 -16.09 -14.91 8.59
C LYS A 219 -17.53 -15.30 8.25
N VAL A 220 -17.67 -16.45 7.62
CA VAL A 220 -18.94 -17.12 7.37
C VAL A 220 -18.97 -18.40 8.20
N VAL A 221 -20.02 -18.63 8.94
CA VAL A 221 -20.21 -19.84 9.75
C VAL A 221 -21.57 -20.44 9.39
N ASN A 222 -21.56 -21.68 8.88
CA ASN A 222 -22.76 -22.40 8.45
C ASN A 222 -23.66 -21.57 7.51
N GLY A 223 -23.06 -20.92 6.50
CA GLY A 223 -23.76 -20.10 5.53
C GLY A 223 -24.27 -18.74 6.04
N LYS A 224 -23.90 -18.34 7.27
CA LYS A 224 -24.23 -17.02 7.85
C LYS A 224 -22.98 -16.15 7.94
N VAL A 225 -23.06 -14.94 7.42
CA VAL A 225 -21.99 -13.92 7.50
C VAL A 225 -21.99 -13.32 8.90
N THR A 226 -20.85 -13.36 9.56
CA THR A 226 -20.65 -12.74 10.87
C THR A 226 -20.13 -11.31 10.73
N ASN A 227 -20.19 -10.54 11.80
CA ASN A 227 -19.57 -9.20 11.85
C ASN A 227 -18.07 -9.25 12.24
N GLU A 228 -17.52 -10.45 12.43
CA GLU A 228 -16.12 -10.63 12.76
C GLU A 228 -15.26 -10.40 11.52
N ILE A 229 -14.37 -9.41 11.58
CA ILE A 229 -13.41 -9.09 10.52
C ILE A 229 -12.06 -9.67 10.90
N VAL A 230 -11.51 -10.49 10.01
CA VAL A 230 -10.19 -11.10 10.19
C VAL A 230 -9.28 -10.64 9.06
N TYR A 231 -8.07 -10.20 9.43
CA TYR A 231 -7.04 -9.88 8.47
C TYR A 231 -6.19 -11.12 8.21
N MET A 232 -6.00 -11.46 6.95
CA MET A 232 -5.28 -12.65 6.55
C MET A 232 -4.18 -12.33 5.54
N ALA A 233 -3.03 -12.97 5.71
CA ALA A 233 -1.97 -13.01 4.71
C ALA A 233 -2.33 -13.97 3.57
N ALA A 234 -1.64 -13.87 2.43
CA ALA A 234 -1.99 -14.62 1.23
C ALA A 234 -1.95 -16.15 1.43
N ASP A 235 -1.01 -16.64 2.21
CA ASP A 235 -0.85 -18.06 2.52
C ASP A 235 -1.90 -18.64 3.49
N GLU A 236 -2.56 -17.78 4.28
CA GLU A 236 -3.71 -18.18 5.11
C GLU A 236 -4.98 -18.21 4.28
N GLU A 237 -5.16 -17.19 3.44
CA GLU A 237 -6.30 -17.09 2.53
C GLU A 237 -6.43 -18.32 1.63
N GLU A 238 -5.31 -18.84 1.12
CA GLU A 238 -5.27 -20.03 0.25
C GLU A 238 -5.96 -21.26 0.85
N LYS A 239 -6.08 -21.35 2.15
CA LYS A 239 -6.70 -22.47 2.85
C LYS A 239 -8.22 -22.39 2.91
N HIS A 240 -8.79 -21.25 2.51
CA HIS A 240 -10.19 -20.93 2.68
C HIS A 240 -10.92 -20.73 1.35
N VAL A 241 -12.22 -20.97 1.39
CA VAL A 241 -13.13 -20.70 0.28
C VAL A 241 -13.74 -19.31 0.47
N VAL A 242 -13.45 -18.39 -0.45
CA VAL A 242 -13.80 -16.98 -0.31
C VAL A 242 -14.90 -16.58 -1.28
N ALA A 243 -16.02 -16.08 -0.76
CA ALA A 243 -17.12 -15.52 -1.57
C ALA A 243 -16.87 -14.04 -1.89
N GLN A 244 -17.45 -13.59 -2.99
CA GLN A 244 -17.37 -12.20 -3.42
C GLN A 244 -18.25 -11.28 -2.58
N ALA A 245 -17.85 -10.01 -2.42
CA ALA A 245 -18.58 -9.00 -1.66
C ALA A 245 -19.99 -8.69 -2.18
N ASN A 246 -20.24 -8.90 -3.47
CA ASN A 246 -21.54 -8.68 -4.13
C ASN A 246 -22.54 -9.85 -3.95
N THR A 247 -22.15 -10.92 -3.24
CA THR A 247 -23.03 -12.06 -2.98
C THR A 247 -24.25 -11.60 -2.18
N PRO A 248 -25.49 -11.92 -2.64
CA PRO A 248 -26.70 -11.48 -1.97
C PRO A 248 -26.83 -12.08 -0.56
N ILE A 249 -27.04 -11.23 0.43
CA ILE A 249 -27.19 -11.61 1.84
C ILE A 249 -28.60 -11.26 2.29
N ASN A 250 -29.27 -12.17 3.03
CA ASN A 250 -30.56 -11.93 3.67
C ASN A 250 -30.40 -10.99 4.87
N LYS A 251 -31.52 -10.44 5.37
CA LYS A 251 -31.51 -9.62 6.59
C LYS A 251 -30.99 -10.35 7.83
N ASP A 252 -31.09 -11.67 7.85
CA ASP A 252 -30.62 -12.54 8.92
C ASP A 252 -29.13 -12.88 8.83
N GLY A 253 -28.41 -12.30 7.86
CA GLY A 253 -27.00 -12.57 7.60
C GLY A 253 -26.73 -13.86 6.80
N SER A 254 -27.76 -14.65 6.43
CA SER A 254 -27.58 -15.85 5.62
C SER A 254 -27.39 -15.53 4.15
N LEU A 255 -26.57 -16.32 3.45
CA LEU A 255 -26.38 -16.22 2.01
C LEU A 255 -27.68 -16.63 1.29
N LYS A 256 -28.18 -15.78 0.39
CA LYS A 256 -29.49 -15.97 -0.27
C LYS A 256 -29.46 -17.00 -1.39
N ALA A 257 -28.32 -17.16 -2.05
CA ALA A 257 -28.18 -17.99 -3.25
C ALA A 257 -28.03 -19.47 -2.86
N ALA A 258 -28.68 -20.37 -3.61
CA ALA A 258 -28.50 -21.82 -3.47
C ALA A 258 -27.07 -22.27 -3.83
N ARG A 259 -26.43 -21.52 -4.75
CA ARG A 259 -25.03 -21.69 -5.11
C ARG A 259 -24.35 -20.32 -5.13
N VAL A 260 -23.15 -20.25 -4.54
CA VAL A 260 -22.35 -19.03 -4.38
C VAL A 260 -21.10 -19.16 -5.25
N HIS A 261 -20.81 -18.12 -6.02
CA HIS A 261 -19.54 -18.02 -6.73
C HIS A 261 -18.43 -17.67 -5.75
N VAL A 262 -17.42 -18.54 -5.72
CA VAL A 262 -16.29 -18.43 -4.81
C VAL A 262 -14.97 -18.48 -5.56
N ARG A 263 -13.99 -17.93 -4.93
CA ARG A 263 -12.59 -17.98 -5.31
C ARG A 263 -11.90 -19.05 -4.45
N ARG A 264 -11.20 -19.98 -5.09
CA ARG A 264 -10.35 -20.97 -4.46
C ARG A 264 -8.89 -20.75 -4.86
N SER A 265 -7.97 -21.17 -4.01
CA SER A 265 -6.55 -21.22 -4.39
C SER A 265 -6.35 -22.16 -5.59
N PRO A 266 -5.50 -21.79 -6.55
CA PRO A 266 -5.16 -22.66 -7.65
C PRO A 266 -4.42 -23.91 -7.14
N GLN A 267 -4.47 -24.98 -7.94
CA GLN A 267 -3.64 -26.16 -7.66
C GLN A 267 -2.16 -25.76 -7.68
N LYS A 268 -1.43 -26.20 -6.66
CA LYS A 268 -0.01 -25.92 -6.54
C LYS A 268 0.79 -26.71 -7.57
N ALA A 269 1.76 -26.03 -8.20
CA ALA A 269 2.56 -26.64 -9.26
C ALA A 269 3.40 -27.83 -8.75
N THR A 270 3.36 -28.93 -9.49
CA THR A 270 4.19 -30.11 -9.27
C THR A 270 5.49 -30.05 -10.09
N LEU A 271 6.45 -30.95 -9.81
CA LEU A 271 7.68 -31.05 -10.62
C LEU A 271 7.40 -31.41 -12.09
N ASP A 272 6.36 -32.19 -12.36
CA ASP A 272 5.96 -32.52 -13.73
C ASP A 272 5.39 -31.34 -14.49
N ASP A 273 4.67 -30.48 -13.81
CA ASP A 273 4.18 -29.21 -14.39
C ASP A 273 5.36 -28.31 -14.77
N LEU A 274 6.39 -28.22 -13.92
CA LEU A 274 7.62 -27.49 -14.22
C LEU A 274 8.37 -28.07 -15.43
N ARG A 275 8.47 -29.41 -15.55
CA ARG A 275 9.08 -30.03 -16.72
C ARG A 275 8.33 -29.70 -18.00
N LYS A 276 7.00 -29.81 -17.96
CA LYS A 276 6.14 -29.43 -19.09
C LYS A 276 6.28 -27.95 -19.45
N MET A 277 6.41 -27.08 -18.47
CA MET A 277 6.65 -25.63 -18.69
C MET A 277 8.01 -25.39 -19.39
N LEU A 278 9.07 -26.06 -18.95
CA LEU A 278 10.39 -25.95 -19.56
C LEU A 278 10.44 -26.53 -20.98
N GLU A 279 9.68 -27.58 -21.26
CA GLU A 279 9.61 -28.22 -22.58
C GLU A 279 8.74 -27.44 -23.56
N ALA A 280 7.67 -26.81 -23.09
CA ALA A 280 6.68 -26.13 -23.93
C ALA A 280 6.94 -24.63 -24.13
N GLU A 281 7.98 -24.05 -23.48
CA GLU A 281 8.22 -22.59 -23.43
C GLU A 281 6.96 -21.76 -23.05
N THR A 282 5.97 -22.41 -22.44
CA THR A 282 4.70 -21.78 -22.07
C THR A 282 4.71 -21.44 -20.58
N PHE A 283 4.34 -20.19 -20.30
CA PHE A 283 4.15 -19.71 -18.93
C PHE A 283 2.85 -20.28 -18.35
N PHE A 284 2.95 -21.03 -17.27
CA PHE A 284 1.80 -21.48 -16.49
C PHE A 284 1.50 -20.41 -15.43
N GLY A 285 0.75 -19.38 -15.81
CA GLY A 285 0.15 -18.48 -14.82
C GLY A 285 -0.82 -19.27 -13.95
N ALA A 286 -0.53 -19.36 -12.66
CA ALA A 286 -1.47 -19.94 -11.70
C ALA A 286 -2.76 -19.13 -11.75
N THR A 287 -3.82 -19.67 -12.34
CA THR A 287 -5.13 -19.02 -12.42
C THR A 287 -5.95 -19.38 -11.20
N THR A 288 -6.59 -18.38 -10.61
CA THR A 288 -7.58 -18.60 -9.53
C THR A 288 -8.72 -19.46 -10.08
N ASP A 289 -9.01 -20.54 -9.37
CA ASP A 289 -10.16 -21.38 -9.71
C ASP A 289 -11.45 -20.72 -9.19
N ILE A 290 -12.35 -20.36 -10.12
CA ILE A 290 -13.67 -19.84 -9.80
C ILE A 290 -14.64 -21.01 -9.79
N ALA A 291 -15.11 -21.36 -8.61
CA ALA A 291 -16.03 -22.46 -8.39
C ALA A 291 -17.41 -21.97 -7.94
N SER A 292 -18.41 -22.81 -8.09
CA SER A 292 -19.75 -22.56 -7.54
C SER A 292 -20.03 -23.62 -6.47
N VAL A 293 -20.13 -23.19 -5.22
CA VAL A 293 -20.26 -24.04 -4.03
C VAL A 293 -21.56 -23.77 -3.28
N THR A 294 -21.88 -24.66 -2.34
CA THR A 294 -23.01 -24.45 -1.42
C THR A 294 -22.67 -23.37 -0.37
N PRO A 295 -23.66 -22.66 0.17
CA PRO A 295 -23.43 -21.63 1.19
C PRO A 295 -22.68 -22.13 2.44
N GLU A 296 -22.83 -23.42 2.76
CA GLU A 296 -22.22 -24.06 3.93
C GLU A 296 -20.71 -24.30 3.78
N GLU A 297 -20.21 -24.38 2.52
CA GLU A 297 -18.80 -24.56 2.20
C GLU A 297 -18.01 -23.25 2.15
N VAL A 298 -18.69 -22.11 2.31
CA VAL A 298 -18.07 -20.80 2.28
C VAL A 298 -17.50 -20.46 3.65
N ASP A 299 -16.20 -20.19 3.72
CA ASP A 299 -15.51 -19.83 4.97
C ASP A 299 -15.46 -18.32 5.19
N LEU A 300 -15.26 -17.58 4.12
CA LEU A 300 -14.98 -16.15 4.15
C LEU A 300 -15.78 -15.41 3.07
N ILE A 301 -16.05 -14.13 3.30
CA ILE A 301 -16.61 -13.23 2.32
C ILE A 301 -15.83 -11.91 2.30
N ASP A 302 -15.63 -11.35 1.12
CA ASP A 302 -14.99 -10.05 0.95
C ASP A 302 -15.78 -8.94 1.67
N VAL A 303 -15.09 -7.95 2.22
CA VAL A 303 -15.71 -6.84 2.97
C VAL A 303 -16.39 -5.86 2.01
N SER A 304 -15.74 -5.54 0.90
CA SER A 304 -16.23 -4.56 -0.08
C SER A 304 -15.59 -4.80 -1.45
N PRO A 305 -16.27 -4.50 -2.56
CA PRO A 305 -15.66 -4.53 -3.90
C PRO A 305 -14.48 -3.56 -4.05
N LYS A 306 -14.46 -2.45 -3.30
CA LYS A 306 -13.36 -1.47 -3.27
C LYS A 306 -12.06 -2.04 -2.70
N GLN A 307 -12.11 -3.21 -2.08
CA GLN A 307 -10.96 -3.90 -1.50
C GLN A 307 -9.87 -4.23 -2.54
N ILE A 308 -10.23 -4.43 -3.80
CA ILE A 308 -9.33 -4.85 -4.88
C ILE A 308 -8.43 -3.69 -5.32
N VAL A 309 -8.95 -2.48 -5.33
CA VAL A 309 -8.33 -1.31 -5.95
C VAL A 309 -7.66 -0.39 -4.95
N SER A 310 -6.72 0.43 -5.43
CA SER A 310 -6.08 1.51 -4.66
C SER A 310 -7.03 2.69 -4.45
N VAL A 311 -6.61 3.65 -3.61
CA VAL A 311 -7.38 4.86 -3.34
C VAL A 311 -7.60 5.68 -4.62
N GLY A 312 -6.56 5.88 -5.45
CA GLY A 312 -6.68 6.61 -6.70
C GLY A 312 -7.66 5.99 -7.68
N THR A 313 -7.60 4.68 -7.84
CA THR A 313 -8.51 3.93 -8.72
C THR A 313 -9.94 3.89 -8.16
N ALA A 314 -10.09 3.80 -6.84
CA ALA A 314 -11.41 3.76 -6.19
C ALA A 314 -12.18 5.09 -6.27
N LEU A 315 -11.53 6.18 -6.67
CA LEU A 315 -12.16 7.49 -6.93
C LEU A 315 -12.79 7.58 -8.33
N ILE A 316 -12.52 6.64 -9.22
CA ILE A 316 -13.10 6.64 -10.58
C ILE A 316 -14.55 6.16 -10.51
N PRO A 317 -15.54 7.02 -10.82
CA PRO A 317 -16.93 6.59 -10.87
C PRO A 317 -17.16 5.67 -12.07
N PHE A 318 -18.04 4.68 -11.93
CA PHE A 318 -18.37 3.70 -12.97
C PHE A 318 -17.13 2.93 -13.51
N LEU A 319 -16.18 2.65 -12.66
CA LEU A 319 -14.93 1.97 -13.00
C LEU A 319 -15.17 0.63 -13.72
N GLU A 320 -16.24 -0.07 -13.39
CA GLU A 320 -16.64 -1.35 -13.99
C GLU A 320 -16.98 -1.27 -15.48
N HIS A 321 -17.23 -0.08 -16.01
CA HIS A 321 -17.51 0.18 -17.42
C HIS A 321 -16.28 0.58 -18.24
N ASP A 322 -15.16 0.87 -17.55
CA ASP A 322 -13.92 1.28 -18.19
C ASP A 322 -13.00 0.10 -18.50
N ASP A 323 -12.31 0.18 -19.64
CA ASP A 323 -11.18 -0.71 -19.90
C ASP A 323 -10.03 -0.46 -18.90
N ALA A 324 -9.31 -1.52 -18.52
CA ALA A 324 -8.23 -1.45 -17.54
C ALA A 324 -7.15 -0.43 -17.93
N ASN A 325 -6.83 -0.33 -19.24
CA ASN A 325 -5.84 0.63 -19.73
C ASN A 325 -6.29 2.08 -19.53
N ARG A 326 -7.58 2.38 -19.78
CA ARG A 326 -8.13 3.73 -19.57
C ARG A 326 -8.30 4.06 -18.09
N ALA A 327 -8.66 3.09 -17.25
CA ALA A 327 -8.70 3.24 -15.80
C ALA A 327 -7.30 3.55 -15.22
N LEU A 328 -6.24 2.88 -15.71
CA LEU A 328 -4.85 3.15 -15.35
C LEU A 328 -4.46 4.59 -15.68
N MET A 329 -4.73 5.04 -16.92
CA MET A 329 -4.46 6.41 -17.35
C MET A 329 -5.21 7.41 -16.47
N GLY A 330 -6.51 7.19 -16.21
CA GLY A 330 -7.34 8.03 -15.36
C GLY A 330 -6.83 8.12 -13.93
N ALA A 331 -6.47 7.01 -13.32
CA ALA A 331 -5.88 6.97 -11.97
C ALA A 331 -4.57 7.76 -11.91
N ASN A 332 -3.71 7.64 -12.92
CA ASN A 332 -2.47 8.39 -13.01
C ASN A 332 -2.71 9.90 -13.22
N MET A 333 -3.70 10.28 -14.05
CA MET A 333 -4.03 11.69 -14.31
C MET A 333 -4.65 12.39 -13.10
N GLN A 334 -5.46 11.74 -12.26
CA GLN A 334 -6.00 12.32 -11.03
C GLN A 334 -4.90 12.86 -10.10
N ARG A 335 -3.76 12.18 -10.03
CA ARG A 335 -2.61 12.60 -9.22
C ARG A 335 -1.91 13.86 -9.74
N GLN A 336 -2.13 14.23 -11.00
CA GLN A 336 -1.53 15.38 -11.66
C GLN A 336 -2.44 16.63 -11.64
N ALA A 337 -3.65 16.52 -11.07
CA ALA A 337 -4.61 17.62 -11.02
C ALA A 337 -4.08 18.78 -10.18
N VAL A 338 -3.99 19.96 -10.78
CA VAL A 338 -3.51 21.17 -10.10
C VAL A 338 -4.61 21.75 -9.22
N PRO A 339 -4.33 22.16 -7.97
CA PRO A 339 -5.30 22.81 -7.10
C PRO A 339 -5.88 24.07 -7.75
N LEU A 340 -7.20 24.18 -7.74
CA LEU A 340 -7.92 25.34 -8.24
C LEU A 340 -8.17 26.34 -7.12
N ILE A 341 -8.36 27.63 -7.46
CA ILE A 341 -8.73 28.66 -6.49
C ILE A 341 -10.10 28.36 -5.87
N ARG A 342 -11.03 27.88 -6.68
CA ARG A 342 -12.34 27.40 -6.25
C ARG A 342 -12.54 26.01 -6.84
N ALA A 343 -12.21 25.01 -6.08
CA ALA A 343 -12.54 23.62 -6.39
C ALA A 343 -14.02 23.37 -6.13
N GLU A 344 -14.58 22.35 -6.77
CA GLU A 344 -15.96 21.92 -6.57
C GLU A 344 -15.97 20.42 -6.29
N ALA A 345 -16.75 20.00 -5.30
CA ALA A 345 -16.98 18.58 -5.05
C ALA A 345 -17.68 17.94 -6.26
N PRO A 346 -17.33 16.70 -6.64
CA PRO A 346 -17.96 16.02 -7.78
C PRO A 346 -19.42 15.70 -7.48
N TYR A 347 -20.32 15.93 -8.45
CA TYR A 347 -21.74 15.55 -8.31
C TYR A 347 -21.93 14.04 -8.26
N VAL A 348 -21.06 13.30 -8.95
CA VAL A 348 -21.05 11.83 -8.94
C VAL A 348 -19.74 11.38 -8.30
N GLY A 349 -19.85 10.72 -7.16
CA GLY A 349 -18.71 10.22 -6.41
C GLY A 349 -18.84 8.74 -6.07
N THR A 350 -17.77 8.18 -5.56
CA THR A 350 -17.69 6.77 -5.14
C THR A 350 -17.86 6.57 -3.63
N GLY A 351 -17.90 7.68 -2.86
CA GLY A 351 -18.00 7.69 -1.41
C GLY A 351 -16.66 7.49 -0.68
N ILE A 352 -15.54 7.51 -1.40
CA ILE A 352 -14.18 7.49 -0.82
C ILE A 352 -13.61 8.90 -0.70
N GLU A 353 -14.15 9.88 -1.42
CA GLU A 353 -13.65 11.25 -1.56
C GLU A 353 -13.41 11.90 -0.20
N LYS A 354 -14.38 11.77 0.71
CA LYS A 354 -14.29 12.29 2.06
C LYS A 354 -13.15 11.66 2.85
N ARG A 355 -13.03 10.34 2.78
CA ARG A 355 -11.96 9.62 3.45
C ARG A 355 -10.59 9.95 2.87
N ALA A 356 -10.49 10.07 1.54
CA ALA A 356 -9.25 10.41 0.86
C ALA A 356 -8.78 11.84 1.22
N ALA A 357 -9.70 12.80 1.36
CA ALA A 357 -9.37 14.15 1.81
C ALA A 357 -8.84 14.16 3.26
N LEU A 358 -9.47 13.39 4.16
CA LEU A 358 -9.04 13.29 5.56
C LEU A 358 -7.68 12.62 5.70
N ASP A 359 -7.45 11.51 5.02
CA ASP A 359 -6.20 10.76 5.08
C ASP A 359 -5.06 11.46 4.32
N GLY A 360 -5.37 12.39 3.41
CA GLY A 360 -4.41 13.28 2.75
C GLY A 360 -3.68 14.21 3.74
N ALA A 361 -4.28 14.48 4.89
CA ALA A 361 -3.78 15.32 5.97
C ALA A 361 -3.64 16.83 5.63
N ASP A 362 -4.28 17.28 4.56
CA ASP A 362 -4.27 18.68 4.15
C ASP A 362 -5.46 19.47 4.74
N VAL A 363 -6.44 18.79 5.33
CA VAL A 363 -7.58 19.36 6.06
C VAL A 363 -7.30 19.40 7.56
N ILE A 364 -7.87 20.39 8.25
CA ILE A 364 -7.76 20.51 9.71
C ILE A 364 -9.07 20.07 10.34
N LEU A 365 -8.97 19.11 11.28
CA LEU A 365 -10.09 18.57 12.04
C LEU A 365 -9.99 18.95 13.51
N ALA A 366 -11.13 19.02 14.18
CA ALA A 366 -11.20 19.15 15.63
C ALA A 366 -10.70 17.86 16.31
N GLU A 367 -9.73 17.97 17.21
CA GLU A 367 -9.16 16.83 17.94
C GLU A 367 -10.13 16.28 18.99
N GLU A 368 -10.89 17.19 19.64
CA GLU A 368 -11.87 16.87 20.67
C GLU A 368 -13.09 17.79 20.53
N ASP A 369 -14.14 17.54 21.31
CA ASP A 369 -15.31 18.42 21.38
C ASP A 369 -14.92 19.76 22.01
N GLY A 370 -15.34 20.88 21.41
CA GLY A 370 -14.93 22.18 21.89
C GLY A 370 -15.69 23.34 21.24
N GLU A 371 -15.17 24.54 21.48
CA GLU A 371 -15.68 25.81 20.97
C GLU A 371 -14.57 26.60 20.27
N VAL A 372 -14.87 27.22 19.15
CA VAL A 372 -13.96 28.11 18.43
C VAL A 372 -13.91 29.43 19.17
N VAL A 373 -12.76 29.80 19.70
CA VAL A 373 -12.59 31.00 20.50
C VAL A 373 -12.26 32.22 19.62
N GLU A 374 -11.33 32.00 18.67
CA GLU A 374 -10.81 33.09 17.85
C GLU A 374 -10.32 32.52 16.52
N ILE A 375 -10.50 33.26 15.45
CA ILE A 375 -10.02 32.94 14.11
C ILE A 375 -9.16 34.09 13.61
N THR A 376 -7.89 33.79 13.39
CA THR A 376 -6.96 34.73 12.74
C THR A 376 -6.64 34.28 11.32
N GLY A 377 -5.97 35.12 10.54
CA GLY A 377 -5.50 34.74 9.19
C GLY A 377 -4.50 33.57 9.18
N GLU A 378 -3.87 33.28 10.32
CA GLU A 378 -2.79 32.29 10.45
C GLU A 378 -3.15 31.10 11.34
N ALA A 379 -4.19 31.21 12.19
CA ALA A 379 -4.54 30.15 13.12
C ALA A 379 -6.00 30.15 13.53
N ILE A 380 -6.49 28.98 13.94
CA ILE A 380 -7.78 28.78 14.62
C ILE A 380 -7.49 28.42 16.06
N VAL A 381 -8.00 29.23 17.00
CA VAL A 381 -7.83 29.00 18.42
C VAL A 381 -9.07 28.31 18.97
N MET A 382 -8.89 27.13 19.54
CA MET A 382 -9.94 26.28 20.07
C MET A 382 -9.85 26.19 21.60
N ARG A 383 -10.99 26.03 22.25
CA ARG A 383 -11.11 25.63 23.65
C ARG A 383 -11.78 24.26 23.68
N TYR A 384 -11.01 23.22 23.96
CA TYR A 384 -11.52 21.86 24.06
C TYR A 384 -12.10 21.57 25.44
N ALA A 385 -13.14 20.73 25.49
CA ALA A 385 -13.77 20.30 26.72
C ALA A 385 -12.77 19.50 27.58
N GLY A 386 -12.57 19.94 28.83
CA GLY A 386 -11.59 19.28 29.74
C GLY A 386 -10.16 19.79 29.68
N GLN A 387 -9.83 20.69 28.76
CA GLN A 387 -8.50 21.32 28.70
C GLN A 387 -8.53 22.74 29.23
N SER A 388 -7.59 23.06 30.14
CA SER A 388 -7.45 24.45 30.68
C SER A 388 -6.76 25.39 29.70
N LYS A 389 -6.00 24.86 28.74
CA LYS A 389 -5.26 25.66 27.75
C LYS A 389 -6.02 25.68 26.42
N LYS A 390 -5.95 26.83 25.75
CA LYS A 390 -6.42 26.97 24.37
C LYS A 390 -5.47 26.20 23.44
N ALA A 391 -6.02 25.42 22.52
CA ALA A 391 -5.29 24.75 21.45
C ALA A 391 -5.24 25.67 20.22
N GLU A 392 -4.09 25.81 19.61
CA GLU A 392 -3.87 26.62 18.41
C GLU A 392 -3.61 25.69 17.21
N HIS A 393 -4.49 25.75 16.22
CA HIS A 393 -4.33 25.08 14.94
C HIS A 393 -3.81 26.08 13.90
N LYS A 394 -2.53 25.96 13.54
CA LYS A 394 -1.91 26.84 12.55
C LYS A 394 -2.39 26.50 11.14
N LEU A 395 -2.71 27.53 10.37
CA LEU A 395 -3.14 27.44 8.98
C LEU A 395 -1.94 27.56 8.03
N MET A 396 -1.87 26.70 7.05
CA MET A 396 -0.94 26.87 5.92
C MET A 396 -1.58 27.81 4.90
N LYS A 397 -1.06 29.04 4.82
CA LYS A 397 -1.56 30.08 3.91
C LYS A 397 -0.55 30.35 2.82
N PHE A 398 -0.94 30.11 1.57
CA PHE A 398 -0.14 30.43 0.37
C PHE A 398 1.28 29.83 0.38
N HIS A 399 1.44 28.65 1.02
CA HIS A 399 2.70 27.93 0.99
C HIS A 399 2.95 27.28 -0.38
N ARG A 400 4.21 27.28 -0.80
CA ARG A 400 4.65 26.58 -1.99
C ARG A 400 4.84 25.10 -1.69
N SER A 401 4.24 24.22 -2.49
CA SER A 401 4.50 22.79 -2.43
C SER A 401 5.80 22.41 -3.16
N ASN A 402 6.20 21.14 -3.04
CA ASN A 402 7.37 20.63 -3.74
C ASN A 402 7.30 20.76 -5.27
N GLN A 403 6.10 20.73 -5.84
CA GLN A 403 5.85 20.86 -7.28
C GLN A 403 5.36 22.27 -7.68
N ASP A 404 5.68 23.27 -6.90
CA ASP A 404 5.32 24.66 -7.14
C ASP A 404 3.82 24.96 -7.18
N THR A 405 3.00 24.09 -6.59
CA THR A 405 1.57 24.34 -6.41
C THR A 405 1.34 25.11 -5.11
N CYS A 406 0.21 25.82 -5.03
CA CYS A 406 -0.13 26.61 -3.85
C CYS A 406 -0.92 25.78 -2.83
N ILE A 407 -0.42 25.70 -1.61
CA ILE A 407 -1.12 25.15 -0.47
C ILE A 407 -1.76 26.32 0.29
N ASN A 408 -3.09 26.37 0.29
CA ASN A 408 -3.85 27.39 0.99
C ASN A 408 -5.04 26.75 1.69
N GLN A 409 -5.10 26.87 3.02
CA GLN A 409 -6.21 26.34 3.82
C GLN A 409 -7.28 27.42 4.02
N ILE A 410 -8.54 27.03 3.87
CA ILE A 410 -9.71 27.91 3.96
C ILE A 410 -10.54 27.49 5.16
N VAL A 411 -10.75 28.40 6.11
CA VAL A 411 -11.55 28.15 7.32
C VAL A 411 -13.03 27.97 6.96
N ARG A 412 -13.68 26.95 7.56
CA ARG A 412 -15.09 26.62 7.36
C ARG A 412 -15.97 26.87 8.61
N VAL A 413 -15.35 27.19 9.73
CA VAL A 413 -16.05 27.51 11.00
C VAL A 413 -16.02 28.98 11.29
N LYS A 414 -16.90 29.43 12.22
CA LYS A 414 -16.97 30.80 12.70
C LYS A 414 -16.60 30.85 14.17
N GLU A 415 -16.23 32.02 14.64
CA GLU A 415 -16.01 32.28 16.07
C GLU A 415 -17.28 32.01 16.87
N GLY A 416 -17.15 31.34 17.99
CA GLY A 416 -18.27 30.89 18.83
C GLY A 416 -18.96 29.62 18.42
N ASP A 417 -18.57 28.99 17.29
CA ASP A 417 -19.12 27.68 16.87
C ASP A 417 -18.71 26.58 17.83
N ARG A 418 -19.67 25.74 18.19
CA ARG A 418 -19.39 24.45 18.90
C ARG A 418 -19.14 23.37 17.91
N VAL A 419 -18.01 22.71 18.06
CA VAL A 419 -17.56 21.63 17.16
C VAL A 419 -17.40 20.33 17.91
N LYS A 420 -17.64 19.24 17.21
CA LYS A 420 -17.44 17.87 17.71
C LYS A 420 -16.10 17.32 17.25
N LYS A 421 -15.59 16.36 17.95
CA LYS A 421 -14.40 15.61 17.57
C LYS A 421 -14.51 15.09 16.13
N GLY A 422 -13.48 15.34 15.32
CA GLY A 422 -13.44 14.96 13.90
C GLY A 422 -14.25 15.86 12.95
N GLN A 423 -14.83 16.96 13.45
CA GLN A 423 -15.50 17.94 12.59
C GLN A 423 -14.46 18.80 11.85
N LEU A 424 -14.78 19.13 10.60
CA LEU A 424 -13.93 19.95 9.74
C LEU A 424 -13.83 21.38 10.29
N LEU A 425 -12.60 21.89 10.44
CA LEU A 425 -12.30 23.27 10.82
C LEU A 425 -11.85 24.10 9.62
N ALA A 426 -10.97 23.52 8.77
CA ALA A 426 -10.48 24.16 7.58
C ALA A 426 -10.27 23.17 6.44
N ASP A 427 -10.64 23.56 5.24
CA ASP A 427 -10.35 22.85 4.01
C ASP A 427 -8.92 23.10 3.55
N GLY A 428 -8.32 22.10 2.91
CA GLY A 428 -7.04 22.20 2.24
C GLY A 428 -7.13 22.52 0.74
N PRO A 429 -6.00 22.46 0.04
CA PRO A 429 -6.01 22.55 -1.42
C PRO A 429 -6.79 21.39 -2.03
N SER A 430 -7.49 21.63 -3.14
CA SER A 430 -8.29 20.60 -3.83
C SER A 430 -9.31 19.87 -2.93
N THR A 431 -9.86 20.56 -1.94
CA THR A 431 -10.95 20.04 -1.11
C THR A 431 -12.10 21.04 -1.05
N ASP A 432 -13.32 20.55 -0.90
CA ASP A 432 -14.53 21.35 -0.74
C ASP A 432 -15.44 20.67 0.29
N ASP A 433 -15.66 21.36 1.40
CA ASP A 433 -16.43 20.88 2.55
C ASP A 433 -15.99 19.50 3.08
N GLY A 434 -14.68 19.30 3.14
CA GLY A 434 -14.06 18.05 3.61
C GLY A 434 -14.11 16.90 2.61
N GLU A 435 -14.53 17.12 1.38
CA GLU A 435 -14.48 16.17 0.28
C GLU A 435 -13.38 16.51 -0.72
N LEU A 436 -12.80 15.51 -1.35
CA LEU A 436 -11.78 15.69 -2.37
C LEU A 436 -12.42 16.31 -3.62
N ALA A 437 -11.90 17.46 -4.04
CA ALA A 437 -12.35 18.24 -5.17
C ALA A 437 -11.17 18.55 -6.10
N LEU A 438 -10.89 17.66 -7.05
CA LEU A 438 -9.73 17.76 -7.95
C LEU A 438 -9.94 18.72 -9.12
N GLY A 439 -11.15 19.23 -9.32
CA GLY A 439 -11.46 20.08 -10.46
C GLY A 439 -12.79 20.82 -10.31
N LYS A 440 -13.47 21.00 -11.43
CA LYS A 440 -14.80 21.60 -11.52
C LYS A 440 -15.76 20.72 -12.31
N ASN A 441 -17.04 20.82 -11.99
CA ASN A 441 -18.10 20.19 -12.75
C ASN A 441 -18.37 20.99 -14.02
N LEU A 442 -18.12 20.39 -15.19
CA LEU A 442 -18.27 21.02 -16.49
C LEU A 442 -19.40 20.35 -17.28
N LEU A 443 -20.15 21.14 -18.04
CA LEU A 443 -21.07 20.62 -19.04
C LEU A 443 -20.27 20.14 -20.25
N VAL A 444 -20.39 18.85 -20.58
CA VAL A 444 -19.63 18.20 -21.64
C VAL A 444 -20.58 17.71 -22.74
N ALA A 445 -20.20 17.94 -23.98
CA ALA A 445 -20.88 17.37 -25.15
C ALA A 445 -20.00 16.26 -25.77
N PHE A 446 -20.55 15.08 -25.96
CA PHE A 446 -19.88 13.95 -26.62
C PHE A 446 -20.28 13.92 -28.10
N MET A 447 -19.53 14.58 -28.93
CA MET A 447 -19.78 14.63 -30.38
C MET A 447 -18.50 14.93 -31.15
N PRO A 448 -18.37 14.49 -32.41
CA PRO A 448 -17.33 14.98 -33.31
C PRO A 448 -17.53 16.47 -33.59
N TRP A 449 -16.45 17.26 -33.58
CA TRP A 449 -16.52 18.68 -33.86
C TRP A 449 -15.48 19.05 -34.91
N GLU A 450 -15.90 19.06 -36.18
CA GLU A 450 -15.06 19.47 -37.34
C GLU A 450 -13.64 18.87 -37.39
N GLY A 451 -13.45 17.70 -36.76
CA GLY A 451 -12.14 17.03 -36.63
C GLY A 451 -11.19 17.61 -35.58
N TYR A 452 -11.53 18.72 -34.93
CA TYR A 452 -10.64 19.35 -33.94
C TYR A 452 -10.54 18.57 -32.61
N ASN A 453 -11.39 17.62 -32.36
CA ASN A 453 -11.35 16.72 -31.21
C ASN A 453 -10.97 15.28 -31.61
N PHE A 454 -10.17 15.13 -32.68
CA PHE A 454 -9.65 13.83 -33.11
C PHE A 454 -8.72 13.25 -32.06
N GLU A 455 -8.81 11.93 -31.83
CA GLU A 455 -8.10 11.18 -30.79
C GLU A 455 -8.35 11.75 -29.37
N ASP A 456 -7.30 12.14 -28.64
CA ASP A 456 -7.38 12.63 -27.27
C ASP A 456 -7.53 14.16 -27.16
N ALA A 457 -7.80 14.85 -28.28
CA ALA A 457 -7.98 16.29 -28.31
C ALA A 457 -9.33 16.69 -27.67
N ILE A 458 -9.32 17.78 -26.87
CA ILE A 458 -10.49 18.32 -26.19
C ILE A 458 -10.68 19.78 -26.61
N ILE A 459 -11.91 20.14 -27.02
CA ILE A 459 -12.29 21.52 -27.32
C ILE A 459 -12.86 22.15 -26.06
N LEU A 460 -12.36 23.32 -25.70
CA LEU A 460 -12.84 24.10 -24.58
C LEU A 460 -13.59 25.32 -25.06
N SER A 461 -14.68 25.69 -24.37
CA SER A 461 -15.36 26.94 -24.64
C SER A 461 -14.54 28.14 -24.17
N ASP A 462 -14.73 29.30 -24.84
CA ASP A 462 -14.15 30.58 -24.45
C ASP A 462 -14.38 30.94 -23.00
N ARG A 463 -15.53 30.61 -22.45
CA ARG A 463 -15.87 30.83 -21.05
C ARG A 463 -14.92 30.11 -20.12
N VAL A 464 -14.67 28.81 -20.35
CA VAL A 464 -13.74 27.99 -19.56
C VAL A 464 -12.31 28.51 -19.70
N VAL A 465 -11.92 28.95 -20.91
CA VAL A 465 -10.59 29.53 -21.17
C VAL A 465 -10.41 30.87 -20.46
N ARG A 466 -11.43 31.73 -20.45
CA ARG A 466 -11.39 33.05 -19.76
C ARG A 466 -11.34 32.90 -18.25
N ASP A 467 -11.98 31.89 -17.71
CA ASP A 467 -12.06 31.64 -16.25
C ASP A 467 -10.76 31.05 -15.68
N ARG A 468 -9.76 30.80 -16.50
CA ARG A 468 -8.48 30.23 -16.07
C ARG A 468 -7.74 31.07 -15.03
N LYS A 469 -7.92 32.40 -15.00
CA LYS A 469 -7.30 33.30 -14.02
C LYS A 469 -7.92 33.14 -12.63
N SER A 470 -9.19 32.79 -12.57
CA SER A 470 -9.92 32.56 -11.34
C SER A 470 -9.86 31.11 -10.86
N THR A 471 -9.47 30.16 -11.74
CA THR A 471 -9.49 28.72 -11.45
C THR A 471 -8.12 28.09 -11.26
N ARG A 472 -7.02 28.82 -11.54
CA ARG A 472 -5.69 28.23 -11.59
C ARG A 472 -4.66 29.08 -10.88
N LEU A 473 -3.92 28.47 -9.94
CA LEU A 473 -2.86 29.13 -9.18
C LEU A 473 -1.48 29.02 -9.83
N ASN A 474 -1.27 28.08 -10.74
CA ASN A 474 0.01 27.92 -11.44
C ASN A 474 -0.20 27.50 -12.90
N SER A 475 0.20 28.37 -13.81
CA SER A 475 -0.01 28.21 -15.23
C SER A 475 1.19 27.61 -15.98
N SER A 476 2.34 27.44 -15.32
CA SER A 476 3.59 27.14 -16.01
C SER A 476 3.71 25.73 -16.59
N HIS A 477 3.00 24.76 -16.06
CA HIS A 477 3.14 23.36 -16.46
C HIS A 477 2.22 22.85 -17.56
N VAL A 478 1.16 23.58 -17.89
CA VAL A 478 0.15 23.07 -18.84
C VAL A 478 0.03 23.92 -20.11
N ALA A 479 0.41 25.19 -20.05
CA ALA A 479 0.14 26.10 -21.15
C ALA A 479 1.20 26.07 -22.27
N LEU A 480 2.40 25.62 -22.01
CA LEU A 480 3.53 25.86 -22.93
C LEU A 480 4.07 24.62 -23.65
N SER A 481 3.71 23.41 -23.23
CA SER A 481 4.30 22.21 -23.85
C SER A 481 3.54 21.67 -25.05
N ARG A 482 2.46 22.34 -25.50
CA ARG A 482 1.54 21.69 -26.44
C ARG A 482 0.83 22.57 -27.44
N MET A 483 1.36 23.74 -27.73
CA MET A 483 1.11 24.28 -29.06
C MET A 483 2.13 23.66 -30.01
N PRO A 484 1.70 22.89 -31.02
CA PRO A 484 2.62 22.58 -32.10
C PRO A 484 3.09 23.90 -32.67
N SER A 485 4.39 24.10 -32.65
CA SER A 485 5.05 25.08 -33.49
C SER A 485 4.90 24.58 -34.92
N SER A 486 3.87 24.93 -35.58
CA SER A 486 3.70 24.78 -36.99
C SER A 486 2.89 25.98 -37.43
N ALA A 487 3.64 26.81 -37.96
CA ALA A 487 3.58 27.42 -39.27
C ALA A 487 2.19 27.64 -39.79
#